data_33316125bbfb603917ad72cb748e4a62
#
_entry.id   33316125bbfb603917ad72cb748e4a62
#
_cell.length_a   1.000
_cell.length_b   1.000
_cell.length_c   1.000
_cell.angle_alpha   90.00
_cell.angle_beta   90.00
_cell.angle_gamma   90.00
#
_symmetry.space_group_name_H-M   'P 1'
#
loop_
_entity.id
_entity.type
_entity.pdbx_description
1 polymer ?
#
loop_
_entity_poly.entity_id
_entity_poly.type
_entity_poly.pdbx_seq_one_letter_code
_entity_poly.pdbx_strand_id
1 'polypeptide(L)'
;MIKKLLTNRVASICLLILGAFTLAGIFAPVIAPHDPNLSDFTKFFAPISWEFPLGADHLGRCILSRLIFGIRTTLFYAFFTMLITLSVSTVIGIISGNIGGKIDNFIMRTCDILLSFPSEVMVLSLIGILGPGITSIIIANFIAKLPWYVRMIRSSVIRFNHQNYVLYSNTIETRFRYKLFRHFFPNIASEIAILASMDIGWVILSISTLSFLGLGVALPTPEWGAMLSEAKDVLLTNPEQMMYPGVTIMIVVATCNLLGDSMRELFDPKERA
;
A
#
# COMPACT_ATOMS: atom_id res chain seq x y z
N MET A 1 7.64 11.68 -17.13
CA MET A 1 7.81 10.89 -15.89
C MET A 1 8.31 9.48 -16.19
N ILE A 2 7.54 8.62 -16.84
CA ILE A 2 7.89 7.20 -17.11
C ILE A 2 9.22 7.02 -17.83
N LYS A 3 9.52 7.80 -18.89
CA LYS A 3 10.82 7.69 -19.60
C LYS A 3 12.04 7.93 -18.70
N LYS A 4 11.97 8.85 -17.73
CA LYS A 4 13.05 9.11 -16.78
C LYS A 4 13.22 7.99 -15.76
N LEU A 5 12.11 7.38 -15.31
CA LEU A 5 12.16 6.21 -14.43
C LEU A 5 12.84 5.02 -15.12
N LEU A 6 12.55 4.79 -16.40
CA LEU A 6 13.15 3.70 -17.17
C LEU A 6 14.64 3.91 -17.49
N THR A 7 15.18 5.13 -17.35
CA THR A 7 16.62 5.39 -17.47
C THR A 7 17.41 5.11 -16.18
N ASN A 8 16.74 5.10 -15.03
CA ASN A 8 17.34 4.72 -13.75
C ASN A 8 17.30 3.20 -13.59
N ARG A 9 18.46 2.56 -13.43
CA ARG A 9 18.60 1.10 -13.33
C ARG A 9 17.84 0.53 -12.13
N VAL A 10 17.93 1.20 -10.98
CA VAL A 10 17.26 0.76 -9.74
C VAL A 10 15.75 0.82 -9.91
N ALA A 11 15.20 1.95 -10.38
CA ALA A 11 13.79 2.10 -10.64
C ALA A 11 13.27 1.07 -11.66
N SER A 12 14.05 0.78 -12.72
CA SER A 12 13.68 -0.21 -13.73
C SER A 12 13.61 -1.62 -13.17
N ILE A 13 14.58 -2.02 -12.32
CA ILE A 13 14.57 -3.32 -11.64
C ILE A 13 13.36 -3.41 -10.69
N CYS A 14 13.10 -2.36 -9.90
CA CYS A 14 11.95 -2.32 -9.00
C CYS A 14 10.62 -2.45 -9.75
N LEU A 15 10.46 -1.73 -10.87
CA LEU A 15 9.27 -1.83 -11.71
C LEU A 15 9.11 -3.22 -12.32
N LEU A 16 10.21 -3.88 -12.71
CA LEU A 16 10.20 -5.25 -13.23
C LEU A 16 9.75 -6.23 -12.14
N ILE A 17 10.31 -6.14 -10.93
CA ILE A 17 9.95 -7.01 -9.81
C ILE A 17 8.47 -6.81 -9.44
N LEU A 18 8.01 -5.56 -9.22
CA LEU A 18 6.61 -5.29 -8.88
C LEU A 18 5.67 -5.68 -10.03
N GLY A 19 6.09 -5.49 -11.28
CA GLY A 19 5.37 -5.94 -12.46
C GLY A 19 5.23 -7.46 -12.50
N ALA A 20 6.30 -8.21 -12.19
CA ALA A 20 6.28 -9.66 -12.11
C ALA A 20 5.33 -10.15 -11.01
N PHE A 21 5.40 -9.57 -9.80
CA PHE A 21 4.46 -9.87 -8.72
C PHE A 21 3.01 -9.55 -9.11
N THR A 22 2.77 -8.39 -9.72
CA THR A 22 1.43 -7.99 -10.16
C THR A 22 0.88 -8.97 -11.21
N LEU A 23 1.67 -9.35 -12.20
CA LEU A 23 1.29 -10.33 -13.21
C LEU A 23 1.05 -11.71 -12.58
N ALA A 24 1.92 -12.16 -11.68
CA ALA A 24 1.73 -13.42 -10.95
C ALA A 24 0.42 -13.41 -10.15
N GLY A 25 0.06 -12.30 -9.51
CA GLY A 25 -1.21 -12.14 -8.80
C GLY A 25 -2.43 -12.15 -9.71
N ILE A 26 -2.35 -11.47 -10.88
CA ILE A 26 -3.45 -11.46 -11.89
C ILE A 26 -3.67 -12.88 -12.43
N PHE A 27 -2.59 -13.55 -12.82
CA PHE A 27 -2.63 -14.89 -13.41
C PHE A 27 -2.53 -16.02 -12.37
N ALA A 28 -2.71 -15.72 -11.08
CA ALA A 28 -2.64 -16.71 -10.00
C ALA A 28 -3.44 -18.01 -10.27
N PRO A 29 -4.68 -17.95 -10.78
CA PRO A 29 -5.45 -19.19 -11.05
C PRO A 29 -4.86 -20.07 -12.16
N VAL A 30 -3.96 -19.54 -12.99
CA VAL A 30 -3.32 -20.26 -14.11
C VAL A 30 -1.91 -20.70 -13.76
N ILE A 31 -1.20 -19.88 -12.95
CA ILE A 31 0.21 -20.11 -12.62
C ILE A 31 0.36 -21.01 -11.39
N ALA A 32 -0.58 -20.93 -10.44
CA ALA A 32 -0.50 -21.73 -9.22
C ALA A 32 -0.64 -23.23 -9.53
N PRO A 33 0.28 -24.07 -9.01
CA PRO A 33 0.23 -25.52 -9.28
C PRO A 33 -1.04 -26.19 -8.73
N HIS A 34 -1.56 -25.70 -7.60
CA HIS A 34 -2.69 -26.30 -6.88
C HIS A 34 -3.68 -25.22 -6.40
N ASP A 35 -4.90 -25.64 -6.02
CA ASP A 35 -5.80 -24.80 -5.28
C ASP A 35 -5.16 -24.42 -3.92
N PRO A 36 -5.03 -23.14 -3.58
CA PRO A 36 -4.35 -22.69 -2.36
C PRO A 36 -5.08 -23.08 -1.07
N ASN A 37 -6.35 -23.45 -1.15
CA ASN A 37 -7.19 -23.78 0.01
C ASN A 37 -7.43 -25.29 0.16
N LEU A 38 -7.08 -26.09 -0.85
CA LEU A 38 -7.28 -27.52 -0.81
C LEU A 38 -6.30 -28.16 0.17
N SER A 39 -6.82 -28.67 1.29
CA SER A 39 -6.05 -29.41 2.29
C SER A 39 -5.99 -30.90 1.92
N ASP A 40 -4.79 -31.46 1.93
CA ASP A 40 -4.55 -32.90 1.73
C ASP A 40 -3.67 -33.42 2.87
N PHE A 41 -4.28 -34.02 3.87
CA PHE A 41 -3.57 -34.54 5.04
C PHE A 41 -2.60 -35.69 4.71
N THR A 42 -2.68 -36.28 3.52
CA THR A 42 -1.69 -37.26 3.07
C THR A 42 -0.37 -36.63 2.63
N LYS A 43 -0.38 -35.33 2.36
CA LYS A 43 0.75 -34.47 1.95
C LYS A 43 1.26 -33.56 3.06
N PHE A 44 0.95 -33.87 4.28
CA PHE A 44 1.39 -33.12 5.49
C PHE A 44 2.91 -32.92 5.49
N PHE A 45 3.39 -31.67 5.49
CA PHE A 45 4.80 -31.31 5.35
C PHE A 45 5.53 -32.00 4.19
N ALA A 46 4.84 -32.22 3.06
CA ALA A 46 5.50 -32.81 1.89
C ALA A 46 6.75 -31.98 1.50
N PRO A 47 7.88 -32.63 1.23
CA PRO A 47 9.12 -31.97 0.88
C PRO A 47 9.04 -31.27 -0.48
N ILE A 48 10.03 -30.43 -0.76
CA ILE A 48 10.19 -29.78 -2.07
C ILE A 48 10.25 -30.84 -3.17
N SER A 49 9.37 -30.72 -4.17
CA SER A 49 9.26 -31.62 -5.31
C SER A 49 8.72 -30.86 -6.55
N TRP A 50 8.69 -31.50 -7.70
CA TRP A 50 8.06 -30.93 -8.88
C TRP A 50 6.56 -30.68 -8.69
N GLU A 51 5.89 -31.52 -7.89
CA GLU A 51 4.48 -31.34 -7.51
C GLU A 51 4.30 -30.19 -6.49
N PHE A 52 5.21 -30.07 -5.52
CA PHE A 52 5.22 -29.03 -4.49
C PHE A 52 6.55 -28.26 -4.51
N PRO A 53 6.73 -27.23 -5.35
CA PRO A 53 8.03 -26.58 -5.56
C PRO A 53 8.62 -25.91 -4.32
N LEU A 54 7.80 -25.50 -3.35
CA LEU A 54 8.21 -25.01 -2.02
C LEU A 54 7.74 -25.90 -0.88
N GLY A 55 7.32 -27.14 -1.21
CA GLY A 55 6.75 -28.05 -0.24
C GLY A 55 5.29 -27.75 0.09
N ALA A 56 4.76 -28.51 1.07
CA ALA A 56 3.40 -28.33 1.60
C ALA A 56 3.45 -27.89 3.08
N ASP A 57 2.39 -27.21 3.50
CA ASP A 57 2.24 -26.73 4.88
C ASP A 57 1.71 -27.83 5.84
N HIS A 58 1.45 -27.45 7.07
CA HIS A 58 0.91 -28.31 8.13
C HIS A 58 -0.53 -28.82 7.88
N LEU A 59 -1.19 -28.42 6.79
CA LEU A 59 -2.47 -28.95 6.33
C LEU A 59 -2.34 -29.62 4.96
N GLY A 60 -1.12 -29.80 4.46
CA GLY A 60 -0.85 -30.41 3.15
C GLY A 60 -1.18 -29.48 1.96
N ARG A 61 -1.34 -28.17 2.19
CA ARG A 61 -1.61 -27.19 1.13
C ARG A 61 -0.30 -26.72 0.49
N CYS A 62 -0.30 -26.51 -0.83
CA CYS A 62 0.88 -26.06 -1.56
C CYS A 62 1.30 -24.64 -1.16
N ILE A 63 2.51 -24.48 -0.59
CA ILE A 63 3.04 -23.20 -0.13
C ILE A 63 3.18 -22.22 -1.30
N LEU A 64 3.73 -22.64 -2.45
CA LEU A 64 3.88 -21.79 -3.63
C LEU A 64 2.53 -21.25 -4.12
N SER A 65 1.51 -22.10 -4.22
CA SER A 65 0.16 -21.65 -4.59
C SER A 65 -0.38 -20.62 -3.63
N ARG A 66 -0.21 -20.82 -2.33
CA ARG A 66 -0.63 -19.87 -1.30
C ARG A 66 0.12 -18.54 -1.38
N LEU A 67 1.43 -18.55 -1.66
CA LEU A 67 2.22 -17.34 -1.87
C LEU A 67 1.73 -16.54 -3.08
N ILE A 68 1.47 -17.21 -4.21
CA ILE A 68 0.97 -16.57 -5.43
C ILE A 68 -0.41 -15.96 -5.21
N PHE A 69 -1.34 -16.69 -4.61
CA PHE A 69 -2.67 -16.16 -4.29
C PHE A 69 -2.61 -15.07 -3.20
N GLY A 70 -1.66 -15.15 -2.26
CA GLY A 70 -1.40 -14.14 -1.23
C GLY A 70 -1.03 -12.77 -1.81
N ILE A 71 -0.52 -12.70 -3.05
CA ILE A 71 -0.31 -11.43 -3.75
C ILE A 71 -1.62 -10.62 -3.82
N ARG A 72 -2.73 -11.29 -4.13
CA ARG A 72 -4.04 -10.63 -4.27
C ARG A 72 -4.54 -10.05 -2.96
N THR A 73 -4.37 -10.79 -1.89
CA THR A 73 -4.87 -10.44 -0.55
C THR A 73 -3.92 -9.54 0.23
N THR A 74 -2.67 -9.44 -0.15
CA THR A 74 -1.70 -8.53 0.47
C THR A 74 -1.42 -7.33 -0.42
N LEU A 75 -0.84 -7.54 -1.62
CA LEU A 75 -0.39 -6.45 -2.49
C LEU A 75 -1.56 -5.67 -3.11
N PHE A 76 -2.58 -6.35 -3.66
CA PHE A 76 -3.69 -5.64 -4.31
C PHE A 76 -4.56 -4.90 -3.30
N TYR A 77 -4.77 -5.45 -2.11
CA TYR A 77 -5.49 -4.73 -1.06
C TYR A 77 -4.69 -3.54 -0.52
N ALA A 78 -3.36 -3.65 -0.38
CA ALA A 78 -2.53 -2.52 -0.02
C ALA A 78 -2.59 -1.41 -1.08
N PHE A 79 -2.49 -1.77 -2.36
CA PHE A 79 -2.63 -0.83 -3.47
C PHE A 79 -4.01 -0.16 -3.50
N PHE A 80 -5.08 -0.92 -3.31
CA PHE A 80 -6.45 -0.41 -3.26
C PHE A 80 -6.66 0.55 -2.09
N THR A 81 -6.16 0.20 -0.90
CA THR A 81 -6.20 1.06 0.29
C THR A 81 -5.51 2.39 0.02
N MET A 82 -4.30 2.35 -0.57
CA MET A 82 -3.55 3.56 -0.93
C MET A 82 -4.27 4.39 -1.98
N LEU A 83 -4.82 3.77 -3.01
CA LEU A 83 -5.54 4.46 -4.08
C LEU A 83 -6.73 5.25 -3.53
N ILE A 84 -7.54 4.64 -2.66
CA ILE A 84 -8.68 5.31 -2.03
C ILE A 84 -8.19 6.43 -1.11
N THR A 85 -7.20 6.15 -0.26
CA THR A 85 -6.66 7.12 0.70
C THR A 85 -6.14 8.36 -0.02
N LEU A 86 -5.32 8.18 -1.04
CA LEU A 86 -4.76 9.28 -1.82
C LEU A 86 -5.83 10.04 -2.60
N SER A 87 -6.78 9.35 -3.21
CA SER A 87 -7.85 9.98 -3.98
C SER A 87 -8.69 10.91 -3.09
N VAL A 88 -9.15 10.40 -1.94
CA VAL A 88 -9.97 11.18 -1.00
C VAL A 88 -9.16 12.30 -0.37
N SER A 89 -7.93 12.02 0.09
CA SER A 89 -7.05 13.02 0.69
C SER A 89 -6.69 14.13 -0.29
N THR A 90 -6.50 13.81 -1.57
CA THR A 90 -6.21 14.79 -2.61
C THR A 90 -7.37 15.78 -2.78
N VAL A 91 -8.59 15.28 -2.85
CA VAL A 91 -9.77 16.13 -2.98
C VAL A 91 -9.92 17.03 -1.74
N ILE A 92 -9.87 16.45 -0.54
CA ILE A 92 -10.01 17.21 0.72
C ILE A 92 -8.86 18.21 0.89
N GLY A 93 -7.62 17.82 0.63
CA GLY A 93 -6.45 18.67 0.76
C GLY A 93 -6.46 19.86 -0.21
N ILE A 94 -6.91 19.64 -1.46
CA ILE A 94 -7.05 20.73 -2.45
C ILE A 94 -8.19 21.68 -2.04
N ILE A 95 -9.32 21.17 -1.59
CA ILE A 95 -10.43 22.00 -1.09
C ILE A 95 -9.95 22.86 0.07
N SER A 96 -9.32 22.25 1.07
CA SER A 96 -8.78 22.92 2.25
C SER A 96 -7.77 24.01 1.88
N GLY A 97 -6.75 23.67 1.09
CA GLY A 97 -5.68 24.59 0.72
C GLY A 97 -6.08 25.72 -0.23
N ASN A 98 -7.14 25.53 -1.04
CA ASN A 98 -7.60 26.54 -1.99
C ASN A 98 -8.67 27.46 -1.41
N ILE A 99 -9.62 26.95 -0.63
CA ILE A 99 -10.74 27.76 -0.09
C ILE A 99 -10.28 28.55 1.14
N GLY A 100 -9.50 27.92 2.03
CA GLY A 100 -9.05 28.58 3.27
C GLY A 100 -10.19 28.86 4.26
N GLY A 101 -9.94 29.77 5.20
CA GLY A 101 -10.94 30.30 6.14
C GLY A 101 -11.53 29.23 7.08
N LYS A 102 -12.86 29.30 7.31
CA LYS A 102 -13.56 28.41 8.26
C LYS A 102 -13.54 26.95 7.85
N ILE A 103 -13.62 26.67 6.54
CA ILE A 103 -13.61 25.29 6.00
C ILE A 103 -12.24 24.66 6.25
N ASP A 104 -11.19 25.36 5.91
CA ASP A 104 -9.82 24.94 6.17
C ASP A 104 -9.57 24.67 7.66
N ASN A 105 -9.97 25.61 8.52
CA ASN A 105 -9.83 25.46 9.96
C ASN A 105 -10.58 24.23 10.50
N PHE A 106 -11.79 23.96 10.02
CA PHE A 106 -12.55 22.77 10.42
C PHE A 106 -11.84 21.47 9.99
N ILE A 107 -11.42 21.39 8.74
CA ILE A 107 -10.72 20.22 8.20
C ILE A 107 -9.41 19.99 8.98
N MET A 108 -8.62 21.04 9.20
CA MET A 108 -7.34 20.92 9.90
C MET A 108 -7.52 20.53 11.37
N ARG A 109 -8.53 21.08 12.07
CA ARG A 109 -8.84 20.65 13.44
C ARG A 109 -9.23 19.18 13.52
N THR A 110 -10.03 18.71 12.57
CA THR A 110 -10.37 17.27 12.48
C THR A 110 -9.11 16.42 12.23
N CYS A 111 -8.24 16.86 11.34
CA CYS A 111 -6.95 16.18 11.11
C CYS A 111 -6.08 16.20 12.37
N ASP A 112 -6.02 17.31 13.11
CA ASP A 112 -5.24 17.43 14.35
C ASP A 112 -5.72 16.46 15.43
N ILE A 113 -7.04 16.31 15.58
CA ILE A 113 -7.64 15.33 16.52
C ILE A 113 -7.24 13.92 16.14
N LEU A 114 -7.36 13.56 14.86
CA LEU A 114 -7.00 12.21 14.40
C LEU A 114 -5.49 11.93 14.51
N LEU A 115 -4.64 12.91 14.22
CA LEU A 115 -3.18 12.79 14.32
C LEU A 115 -2.66 12.84 15.77
N SER A 116 -3.50 13.18 16.75
CA SER A 116 -3.11 13.12 18.18
C SER A 116 -2.99 11.67 18.69
N PHE A 117 -3.58 10.71 17.97
CA PHE A 117 -3.46 9.30 18.29
C PHE A 117 -2.34 8.65 17.47
N PRO A 118 -1.51 7.76 18.05
CA PRO A 118 -0.61 6.92 17.27
C PRO A 118 -1.39 6.10 16.25
N SER A 119 -0.91 6.07 14.99
CA SER A 119 -1.62 5.43 13.86
C SER A 119 -1.97 3.97 14.16
N GLU A 120 -1.01 3.23 14.73
CA GLU A 120 -1.16 1.80 15.04
C GLU A 120 -2.24 1.56 16.09
N VAL A 121 -2.30 2.42 17.13
CA VAL A 121 -3.32 2.34 18.19
C VAL A 121 -4.70 2.65 17.60
N MET A 122 -4.80 3.63 16.72
CA MET A 122 -6.05 3.97 16.05
C MET A 122 -6.53 2.82 15.15
N VAL A 123 -5.62 2.21 14.37
CA VAL A 123 -5.95 1.07 13.52
C VAL A 123 -6.46 -0.11 14.36
N LEU A 124 -5.77 -0.48 15.43
CA LEU A 124 -6.19 -1.56 16.34
C LEU A 124 -7.54 -1.27 16.99
N SER A 125 -7.76 -0.03 17.44
CA SER A 125 -9.03 0.39 18.07
C SER A 125 -10.19 0.30 17.08
N LEU A 126 -9.99 0.73 15.83
CA LEU A 126 -11.01 0.65 14.79
C LEU A 126 -11.35 -0.80 14.43
N ILE A 127 -10.35 -1.68 14.35
CA ILE A 127 -10.59 -3.12 14.12
C ILE A 127 -11.30 -3.74 15.29
N GLY A 128 -10.99 -3.32 16.54
CA GLY A 128 -11.71 -3.77 17.74
C GLY A 128 -13.21 -3.44 17.70
N ILE A 129 -13.59 -2.31 17.08
CA ILE A 129 -14.98 -1.89 16.91
C ILE A 129 -15.65 -2.58 15.71
N LEU A 130 -14.95 -2.63 14.57
CA LEU A 130 -15.48 -3.15 13.30
C LEU A 130 -15.49 -4.69 13.24
N GLY A 131 -14.71 -5.33 14.11
CA GLY A 131 -14.41 -6.75 14.04
C GLY A 131 -13.24 -7.08 13.11
N PRO A 132 -12.64 -8.29 13.25
CA PRO A 132 -11.55 -8.75 12.40
C PRO A 132 -12.01 -8.94 10.95
N GLY A 133 -11.11 -8.70 10.01
CA GLY A 133 -11.37 -8.88 8.58
C GLY A 133 -10.68 -7.86 7.70
N ILE A 134 -10.49 -8.22 6.44
CA ILE A 134 -9.75 -7.39 5.48
C ILE A 134 -10.43 -6.04 5.24
N THR A 135 -11.75 -5.99 5.20
CA THR A 135 -12.50 -4.74 5.02
C THR A 135 -12.25 -3.79 6.18
N SER A 136 -12.25 -4.31 7.42
CA SER A 136 -11.95 -3.52 8.62
C SER A 136 -10.53 -2.97 8.59
N ILE A 137 -9.55 -3.77 8.14
CA ILE A 137 -8.16 -3.34 7.98
C ILE A 137 -8.05 -2.22 6.93
N ILE A 138 -8.71 -2.34 5.78
CA ILE A 138 -8.72 -1.31 4.73
C ILE A 138 -9.29 0.00 5.27
N ILE A 139 -10.45 -0.06 5.93
CA ILE A 139 -11.11 1.12 6.52
C ILE A 139 -10.23 1.75 7.61
N ALA A 140 -9.66 0.94 8.50
CA ALA A 140 -8.83 1.42 9.59
C ALA A 140 -7.56 2.11 9.08
N ASN A 141 -6.85 1.50 8.12
CA ASN A 141 -5.68 2.11 7.49
C ASN A 141 -6.03 3.39 6.72
N PHE A 142 -7.17 3.38 6.01
CA PHE A 142 -7.68 4.59 5.32
C PHE A 142 -7.88 5.73 6.29
N ILE A 143 -8.61 5.52 7.40
CA ILE A 143 -8.89 6.55 8.41
C ILE A 143 -7.60 7.04 9.08
N ALA A 144 -6.70 6.13 9.42
CA ALA A 144 -5.45 6.45 10.10
C ALA A 144 -4.50 7.29 9.24
N LYS A 145 -4.42 7.01 7.95
CA LYS A 145 -3.49 7.69 7.03
C LYS A 145 -4.07 8.96 6.40
N LEU A 146 -5.40 9.05 6.26
CA LEU A 146 -6.08 10.17 5.59
C LEU A 146 -5.65 11.55 6.11
N PRO A 147 -5.58 11.84 7.44
CA PRO A 147 -5.28 13.17 7.92
C PRO A 147 -3.87 13.65 7.55
N TRP A 148 -2.91 12.74 7.53
CA TRP A 148 -1.53 13.04 7.16
C TRP A 148 -1.43 13.47 5.70
N TYR A 149 -2.07 12.72 4.78
CA TYR A 149 -2.10 13.06 3.36
C TYR A 149 -2.87 14.36 3.08
N VAL A 150 -4.01 14.57 3.75
CA VAL A 150 -4.79 15.81 3.63
C VAL A 150 -3.92 17.01 3.99
N ARG A 151 -3.21 16.97 5.11
CA ARG A 151 -2.32 18.04 5.58
C ARG A 151 -1.18 18.31 4.60
N MET A 152 -0.56 17.25 4.09
CA MET A 152 0.54 17.37 3.18
C MET A 152 0.12 17.98 1.84
N ILE A 153 -0.97 17.45 1.25
CA ILE A 153 -1.51 17.96 -0.03
C ILE A 153 -1.97 19.42 0.13
N ARG A 154 -2.63 19.74 1.24
CA ARG A 154 -2.98 21.13 1.58
C ARG A 154 -1.75 22.05 1.58
N SER A 155 -0.67 21.63 2.21
CA SER A 155 0.58 22.41 2.25
C SER A 155 1.13 22.67 0.85
N SER A 156 1.12 21.66 -0.02
CA SER A 156 1.51 21.80 -1.42
C SER A 156 0.60 22.75 -2.19
N VAL A 157 -0.72 22.67 -1.99
CA VAL A 157 -1.69 23.58 -2.64
C VAL A 157 -1.45 25.02 -2.21
N ILE A 158 -1.23 25.30 -0.92
CA ILE A 158 -0.94 26.64 -0.43
C ILE A 158 0.33 27.19 -1.09
N ARG A 159 1.39 26.37 -1.21
CA ARG A 159 2.63 26.76 -1.89
C ARG A 159 2.39 27.12 -3.36
N PHE A 160 1.54 26.34 -4.07
CA PHE A 160 1.21 26.60 -5.47
C PHE A 160 0.28 27.80 -5.66
N ASN A 161 -0.58 28.13 -4.68
CA ASN A 161 -1.46 29.30 -4.73
C ASN A 161 -0.71 30.63 -4.88
N HIS A 162 0.55 30.70 -4.43
CA HIS A 162 1.41 31.88 -4.57
C HIS A 162 2.19 31.95 -5.89
N GLN A 163 2.01 30.99 -6.79
CA GLN A 163 2.66 31.01 -8.11
C GLN A 163 1.92 31.95 -9.07
N ASN A 164 2.69 32.68 -9.88
CA ASN A 164 2.16 33.71 -10.78
C ASN A 164 1.03 33.22 -11.70
N TYR A 165 1.13 32.00 -12.21
CA TYR A 165 0.10 31.43 -13.11
C TYR A 165 -1.22 31.13 -12.36
N VAL A 166 -1.16 30.81 -11.05
CA VAL A 166 -2.36 30.62 -10.23
C VAL A 166 -2.96 31.97 -9.84
N LEU A 167 -2.11 32.96 -9.48
CA LEU A 167 -2.55 34.32 -9.20
C LEU A 167 -3.24 34.93 -10.42
N TYR A 168 -2.67 34.77 -11.61
CA TYR A 168 -3.32 35.21 -12.86
C TYR A 168 -4.67 34.52 -13.08
N SER A 169 -4.73 33.19 -12.86
CA SER A 169 -5.97 32.43 -12.95
C SER A 169 -7.03 32.89 -11.93
N ASN A 170 -6.62 33.40 -10.76
CA ASN A 170 -7.52 34.00 -9.76
C ASN A 170 -8.05 35.35 -10.26
N THR A 171 -7.19 36.17 -10.85
CA THR A 171 -7.55 37.53 -11.34
C THR A 171 -8.59 37.47 -12.46
N ILE A 172 -8.50 36.45 -13.34
CA ILE A 172 -9.49 36.24 -14.42
C ILE A 172 -10.69 35.36 -13.99
N GLU A 173 -10.85 35.14 -12.69
CA GLU A 173 -11.97 34.40 -12.09
C GLU A 173 -12.24 33.03 -12.70
N THR A 174 -11.18 32.28 -13.03
CA THR A 174 -11.37 30.94 -13.61
C THR A 174 -12.11 30.00 -12.65
N ARG A 175 -12.94 29.12 -13.21
CA ARG A 175 -13.72 28.15 -12.44
C ARG A 175 -12.80 27.24 -11.61
N PHE A 176 -13.22 26.91 -10.36
CA PHE A 176 -12.48 26.03 -9.46
C PHE A 176 -12.05 24.70 -10.10
N ARG A 177 -12.97 24.05 -10.89
CA ARG A 177 -12.65 22.80 -11.60
C ARG A 177 -11.48 22.96 -12.58
N TYR A 178 -11.36 24.08 -13.27
CA TYR A 178 -10.23 24.35 -14.14
C TYR A 178 -8.93 24.43 -13.36
N LYS A 179 -8.90 25.20 -12.25
CA LYS A 179 -7.73 25.29 -11.38
C LYS A 179 -7.32 23.92 -10.82
N LEU A 180 -8.31 23.11 -10.39
CA LEU A 180 -8.10 21.77 -9.86
C LEU A 180 -7.35 20.88 -10.86
N PHE A 181 -7.87 20.71 -12.07
CA PHE A 181 -7.33 19.76 -13.04
C PHE A 181 -6.17 20.32 -13.88
N ARG A 182 -6.06 21.64 -14.06
CA ARG A 182 -5.05 22.26 -14.90
C ARG A 182 -3.85 22.78 -14.14
N HIS A 183 -4.04 23.19 -12.88
CA HIS A 183 -2.99 23.79 -12.07
C HIS A 183 -2.58 22.93 -10.88
N PHE A 184 -3.51 22.50 -10.02
CA PHE A 184 -3.15 21.80 -8.80
C PHE A 184 -2.77 20.34 -9.05
N PHE A 185 -3.68 19.55 -9.63
CA PHE A 185 -3.47 18.11 -9.80
C PHE A 185 -2.18 17.76 -10.56
N PRO A 186 -1.83 18.38 -11.73
CA PRO A 186 -0.61 18.03 -12.44
C PRO A 186 0.68 18.34 -11.67
N ASN A 187 0.66 19.40 -10.85
CA ASN A 187 1.84 19.82 -10.07
C ASN A 187 2.01 18.98 -8.79
N ILE A 188 0.91 18.54 -8.18
CA ILE A 188 0.93 17.71 -6.95
C ILE A 188 1.10 16.22 -7.31
N ALA A 189 0.74 15.79 -8.51
CA ALA A 189 0.74 14.38 -8.90
C ALA A 189 2.09 13.70 -8.73
N SER A 190 3.21 14.39 -8.98
CA SER A 190 4.55 13.85 -8.77
C SER A 190 4.84 13.64 -7.27
N GLU A 191 4.48 14.59 -6.42
CA GLU A 191 4.64 14.49 -4.96
C GLU A 191 3.79 13.33 -4.41
N ILE A 192 2.53 13.22 -4.86
CA ILE A 192 1.63 12.13 -4.49
C ILE A 192 2.20 10.78 -4.92
N ALA A 193 2.73 10.67 -6.13
CA ALA A 193 3.28 9.41 -6.65
C ALA A 193 4.52 8.94 -5.86
N ILE A 194 5.41 9.87 -5.47
CA ILE A 194 6.58 9.55 -4.64
C ILE A 194 6.13 9.01 -3.28
N LEU A 195 5.22 9.70 -2.62
CA LEU A 195 4.73 9.30 -1.31
C LEU A 195 3.95 7.98 -1.38
N ALA A 196 3.13 7.81 -2.40
CA ALA A 196 2.39 6.58 -2.62
C ALA A 196 3.34 5.37 -2.71
N SER A 197 4.43 5.49 -3.48
CA SER A 197 5.38 4.39 -3.65
C SER A 197 6.09 4.02 -2.35
N MET A 198 6.43 4.98 -1.50
CA MET A 198 7.05 4.72 -0.19
C MET A 198 6.04 4.10 0.81
N ASP A 199 4.82 4.63 0.85
CA ASP A 199 3.83 4.22 1.84
C ASP A 199 3.09 2.92 1.50
N ILE A 200 3.10 2.45 0.26
CA ILE A 200 2.56 1.12 -0.09
C ILE A 200 3.28 0.03 0.73
N GLY A 201 4.59 0.12 0.89
CA GLY A 201 5.36 -0.80 1.73
C GLY A 201 4.88 -0.81 3.17
N TRP A 202 4.59 0.36 3.74
CA TRP A 202 4.05 0.46 5.10
C TRP A 202 2.65 -0.16 5.21
N VAL A 203 1.77 0.04 4.22
CA VAL A 203 0.42 -0.56 4.21
C VAL A 203 0.50 -2.08 4.11
N ILE A 204 1.41 -2.62 3.28
CA ILE A 204 1.67 -4.07 3.21
C ILE A 204 2.07 -4.60 4.59
N LEU A 205 3.03 -3.95 5.26
CA LEU A 205 3.45 -4.35 6.61
C LEU A 205 2.29 -4.26 7.62
N SER A 206 1.47 -3.21 7.56
CA SER A 206 0.29 -3.06 8.42
C SER A 206 -0.71 -4.20 8.22
N ILE A 207 -1.08 -4.51 6.97
CA ILE A 207 -1.98 -5.63 6.64
C ILE A 207 -1.40 -6.95 7.16
N SER A 208 -0.13 -7.23 6.85
CA SER A 208 0.51 -8.48 7.24
C SER A 208 0.68 -8.62 8.76
N THR A 209 1.01 -7.52 9.47
CA THR A 209 1.11 -7.53 10.94
C THR A 209 -0.24 -7.80 11.60
N LEU A 210 -1.30 -7.14 11.12
CA LEU A 210 -2.65 -7.34 11.65
C LEU A 210 -3.17 -8.75 11.36
N SER A 211 -2.89 -9.27 10.18
CA SER A 211 -3.22 -10.66 9.81
C SER A 211 -2.42 -11.67 10.63
N PHE A 212 -1.13 -11.39 10.89
CA PHE A 212 -0.31 -12.20 11.80
C PHE A 212 -0.86 -12.25 13.23
N LEU A 213 -1.48 -11.16 13.69
CA LEU A 213 -2.16 -11.09 14.98
C LEU A 213 -3.55 -11.73 14.98
N GLY A 214 -4.00 -12.29 13.85
CA GLY A 214 -5.32 -12.92 13.73
C GLY A 214 -6.47 -11.94 13.50
N LEU A 215 -6.18 -10.66 13.23
CA LEU A 215 -7.17 -9.61 12.99
C LEU A 215 -7.46 -9.40 11.51
N GLY A 216 -6.80 -10.15 10.64
CA GLY A 216 -6.83 -10.00 9.19
C GLY A 216 -7.85 -10.86 8.47
N VAL A 217 -7.37 -11.48 7.40
CA VAL A 217 -8.17 -12.33 6.54
C VAL A 217 -8.53 -13.63 7.26
N ALA A 218 -9.79 -14.03 7.16
CA ALA A 218 -10.22 -15.31 7.72
C ALA A 218 -9.60 -16.50 6.96
N LEU A 219 -9.11 -17.49 7.71
CA LEU A 219 -8.66 -18.77 7.15
C LEU A 219 -9.83 -19.47 6.43
N PRO A 220 -9.58 -20.21 5.36
CA PRO A 220 -8.28 -20.63 4.81
C PRO A 220 -7.66 -19.68 3.77
N THR A 221 -8.22 -18.50 3.53
CA THR A 221 -7.78 -17.57 2.48
C THR A 221 -6.29 -17.25 2.61
N PRO A 222 -5.46 -17.45 1.56
CA PRO A 222 -4.05 -17.18 1.62
C PRO A 222 -3.78 -15.67 1.68
N GLU A 223 -3.01 -15.25 2.69
CA GLU A 223 -2.47 -13.91 2.89
C GLU A 223 -1.12 -14.06 3.61
N TRP A 224 -0.12 -13.28 3.23
CA TRP A 224 1.26 -13.51 3.69
C TRP A 224 1.44 -13.39 5.20
N GLY A 225 0.75 -12.44 5.85
CA GLY A 225 0.77 -12.30 7.32
C GLY A 225 0.02 -13.43 8.02
N ALA A 226 -1.10 -13.88 7.47
CA ALA A 226 -1.82 -15.05 7.97
C ALA A 226 -0.98 -16.33 7.82
N MET A 227 -0.25 -16.49 6.70
CA MET A 227 0.69 -17.60 6.51
C MET A 227 1.82 -17.57 7.55
N LEU A 228 2.33 -16.38 7.91
CA LEU A 228 3.31 -16.24 9.01
C LEU A 228 2.71 -16.67 10.35
N SER A 229 1.45 -16.32 10.60
CA SER A 229 0.75 -16.70 11.84
C SER A 229 0.55 -18.22 11.94
N GLU A 230 0.14 -18.87 10.84
CA GLU A 230 0.01 -20.34 10.79
C GLU A 230 1.36 -21.04 10.97
N ALA A 231 2.44 -20.49 10.38
CA ALA A 231 3.79 -21.05 10.47
C ALA A 231 4.43 -20.90 11.86
N LYS A 232 3.93 -20.01 12.72
CA LYS A 232 4.45 -19.78 14.06
C LYS A 232 4.43 -21.05 14.91
N ASP A 233 3.38 -21.86 14.80
CA ASP A 233 3.19 -23.05 15.63
C ASP A 233 4.14 -24.19 15.25
N VAL A 234 4.71 -24.14 14.06
CA VAL A 234 5.64 -25.13 13.51
C VAL A 234 7.06 -24.60 13.30
N LEU A 235 7.36 -23.41 13.82
CA LEU A 235 8.63 -22.72 13.62
C LEU A 235 9.86 -23.53 14.02
N LEU A 236 9.77 -24.30 15.11
CA LEU A 236 10.90 -25.10 15.63
C LEU A 236 11.17 -26.36 14.81
N THR A 237 10.18 -26.87 14.10
CA THR A 237 10.29 -28.11 13.33
C THR A 237 10.45 -27.85 11.83
N ASN A 238 9.76 -26.80 11.30
CA ASN A 238 9.72 -26.47 9.87
C ASN A 238 9.87 -24.94 9.69
N PRO A 239 11.04 -24.36 10.00
CA PRO A 239 11.26 -22.90 9.95
C PRO A 239 11.08 -22.31 8.55
N GLU A 240 11.28 -23.10 7.49
CA GLU A 240 11.09 -22.70 6.10
C GLU A 240 9.67 -22.20 5.81
N GLN A 241 8.66 -22.71 6.52
CA GLN A 241 7.27 -22.28 6.33
C GLN A 241 7.06 -20.81 6.70
N MET A 242 7.81 -20.29 7.67
CA MET A 242 7.81 -18.88 8.05
C MET A 242 8.72 -18.05 7.15
N MET A 243 9.82 -18.62 6.67
CA MET A 243 10.78 -17.93 5.80
C MET A 243 10.16 -17.52 4.46
N TYR A 244 9.38 -18.38 3.82
CA TYR A 244 8.82 -18.08 2.49
C TYR A 244 7.92 -16.82 2.46
N PRO A 245 6.86 -16.69 3.29
CA PRO A 245 6.06 -15.48 3.32
C PRO A 245 6.86 -14.28 3.86
N GLY A 246 7.75 -14.47 4.83
CA GLY A 246 8.59 -13.41 5.38
C GLY A 246 9.52 -12.80 4.33
N VAL A 247 10.24 -13.62 3.58
CA VAL A 247 11.12 -13.17 2.48
C VAL A 247 10.29 -12.52 1.37
N THR A 248 9.11 -13.05 1.06
CA THR A 248 8.22 -12.45 0.05
C THR A 248 7.80 -11.04 0.45
N ILE A 249 7.35 -10.83 1.70
CA ILE A 249 7.02 -9.50 2.22
C ILE A 249 8.25 -8.58 2.16
N MET A 250 9.41 -9.06 2.61
CA MET A 250 10.65 -8.30 2.61
C MET A 250 11.03 -7.82 1.19
N ILE A 251 10.98 -8.71 0.19
CA ILE A 251 11.31 -8.37 -1.20
C ILE A 251 10.35 -7.28 -1.72
N VAL A 252 9.05 -7.46 -1.53
CA VAL A 252 8.05 -6.54 -2.07
C VAL A 252 8.15 -5.18 -1.37
N VAL A 253 8.26 -5.14 -0.05
CA VAL A 253 8.38 -3.90 0.74
C VAL A 253 9.68 -3.16 0.40
N ALA A 254 10.81 -3.87 0.35
CA ALA A 254 12.09 -3.27 -0.04
C ALA A 254 12.03 -2.70 -1.46
N THR A 255 11.39 -3.42 -2.38
CA THR A 255 11.23 -2.96 -3.77
C THR A 255 10.36 -1.70 -3.85
N CYS A 256 9.25 -1.62 -3.08
CA CYS A 256 8.42 -0.43 -3.01
C CYS A 256 9.19 0.78 -2.47
N ASN A 257 9.96 0.60 -1.39
CA ASN A 257 10.76 1.66 -0.78
C ASN A 257 11.86 2.15 -1.74
N LEU A 258 12.63 1.25 -2.35
CA LEU A 258 13.67 1.60 -3.33
C LEU A 258 13.09 2.31 -4.56
N LEU A 259 11.89 1.92 -5.00
CA LEU A 259 11.20 2.63 -6.08
C LEU A 259 10.82 4.04 -5.64
N GLY A 260 10.31 4.22 -4.42
CA GLY A 260 9.98 5.52 -3.84
C GLY A 260 11.18 6.44 -3.75
N ASP A 261 12.29 5.95 -3.24
CA ASP A 261 13.56 6.70 -3.14
C ASP A 261 14.07 7.10 -4.53
N SER A 262 14.06 6.17 -5.50
CA SER A 262 14.44 6.47 -6.88
C SER A 262 13.52 7.51 -7.54
N MET A 263 12.22 7.47 -7.25
CA MET A 263 11.28 8.48 -7.73
C MET A 263 11.56 9.84 -7.09
N ARG A 264 11.85 9.88 -5.79
CA ARG A 264 12.19 11.11 -5.07
C ARG A 264 13.44 11.77 -5.67
N GLU A 265 14.52 11.02 -5.84
CA GLU A 265 15.77 11.47 -6.45
C GLU A 265 15.54 12.06 -7.86
N LEU A 266 14.78 11.37 -8.71
CA LEU A 266 14.52 11.79 -10.09
C LEU A 266 13.63 13.02 -10.22
N PHE A 267 12.75 13.26 -9.23
CA PHE A 267 11.74 14.33 -9.28
C PHE A 267 12.00 15.47 -8.30
N ASP A 268 13.00 15.38 -7.41
CA ASP A 268 13.39 16.49 -6.54
C ASP A 268 13.99 17.64 -7.38
N PRO A 269 13.40 18.86 -7.30
CA PRO A 269 13.91 20.02 -8.03
C PRO A 269 15.31 20.47 -7.58
N LYS A 270 15.73 20.12 -6.36
CA LYS A 270 16.98 20.60 -5.74
C LYS A 270 18.24 19.93 -6.31
N GLU A 271 18.13 18.75 -6.90
CA GLU A 271 19.29 18.09 -7.56
C GLU A 271 19.48 18.52 -9.02
N ARG A 272 18.71 19.50 -9.50
CA ARG A 272 18.83 20.04 -10.87
C ARG A 272 19.57 21.36 -10.96
N ALA A 273 20.15 21.86 -9.85
CA ALA A 273 20.90 23.10 -9.81
C ALA A 273 22.45 22.80 -9.75
#